data_b3d931869c02e92d4ef89d6ad5dfffc4
#
_entry.id   b3d931869c02e92d4ef89d6ad5dfffc4
#
_cell.length_a   1.000
_cell.length_b   1.000
_cell.length_c   1.000
_cell.angle_alpha   90.00
_cell.angle_beta   90.00
_cell.angle_gamma   90.00
#
_symmetry.space_group_name_H-M   'P 1'
#
loop_
_entity.id
_entity.type
_entity.pdbx_description
1 polymer ?
#
loop_
_entity_poly.entity_id
_entity_poly.type
_entity_poly.pdbx_seq_one_letter_code
_entity_poly.pdbx_strand_id
1 'polypeptide(L)'
;MAGIPTSRAASLVVSNDPVTRDQFYNGNIKVERAAIVLRLAKTWFRIGSLEMLTVNSETELLKSTVEFIIRNYFETIDHKDTDCLLALFQEIVHATARLIAQWQSVGFTHGVCNTDNFSLLSITIDYGPFGFLESYDPNFVPNTSDDEGRYSYANQPDIGAFNLNKLRIALLPLLTKKQAKQASTILKGYAGIYKSEYMKLFMKKLGFKCLDTYSEDDEQFVAILLKIMEDTKADFTMTFRELSELTLDQIELSIKQEK
;
A
#
# COMPACT_ATOMS: atom_id res chain seq x y z
N MET A 1 4.88 11.38 -12.72
CA MET A 1 4.14 11.04 -11.50
C MET A 1 3.70 9.58 -11.61
N ALA A 2 3.90 8.78 -10.57
CA ALA A 2 3.56 7.34 -10.59
C ALA A 2 2.03 7.04 -10.61
N GLY A 3 1.19 8.04 -10.41
CA GLY A 3 -0.28 7.89 -10.42
C GLY A 3 -0.85 7.13 -9.21
N ILE A 4 -0.05 6.90 -8.17
CA ILE A 4 -0.46 6.17 -6.96
C ILE A 4 -1.33 7.08 -6.09
N PRO A 5 -2.51 6.60 -5.63
CA PRO A 5 -3.39 7.38 -4.76
C PRO A 5 -2.69 7.78 -3.45
N THR A 6 -2.75 9.08 -3.13
CA THR A 6 -2.07 9.62 -1.94
C THR A 6 -2.74 10.88 -1.42
N SER A 7 -2.52 11.18 -0.14
CA SER A 7 -2.77 12.52 0.41
C SER A 7 -1.85 13.55 -0.24
N ARG A 8 -2.23 14.82 -0.18
CA ARG A 8 -1.49 15.93 -0.79
C ARG A 8 -1.08 16.93 0.26
N ALA A 9 -0.02 17.68 0.01
CA ALA A 9 0.35 18.86 0.78
C ALA A 9 -0.15 20.11 0.06
N ALA A 10 -0.82 20.99 0.80
CA ALA A 10 -1.30 22.28 0.27
C ALA A 10 -0.33 23.42 0.60
N SER A 11 0.28 23.38 1.79
CA SER A 11 1.26 24.38 2.20
C SER A 11 2.25 23.82 3.21
N LEU A 12 3.43 24.43 3.26
CA LEU A 12 4.47 24.21 4.26
C LEU A 12 4.84 25.58 4.84
N VAL A 13 4.70 25.72 6.15
CA VAL A 13 5.13 26.92 6.89
C VAL A 13 6.25 26.54 7.82
N VAL A 14 7.38 27.21 7.70
CA VAL A 14 8.56 27.01 8.56
C VAL A 14 8.64 28.13 9.58
N SER A 15 8.77 27.80 10.86
CA SER A 15 8.97 28.73 11.97
C SER A 15 10.46 28.86 12.30
N ASN A 16 10.81 29.93 13.00
CA ASN A 16 12.13 30.09 13.63
C ASN A 16 12.21 29.44 15.04
N ASP A 17 11.08 28.89 15.52
CA ASP A 17 11.06 28.21 16.82
C ASP A 17 11.92 26.93 16.75
N PRO A 18 12.81 26.70 17.71
CA PRO A 18 13.62 25.51 17.76
C PRO A 18 12.80 24.30 18.23
N VAL A 19 12.97 23.16 17.57
CA VAL A 19 12.44 21.87 18.00
C VAL A 19 13.59 20.90 18.19
N THR A 20 13.67 20.31 19.37
CA THR A 20 14.63 19.25 19.67
C THR A 20 14.05 17.92 19.17
N ARG A 21 14.76 17.25 18.26
CA ARG A 21 14.27 16.04 17.61
C ARG A 21 15.39 15.00 17.46
N ASP A 22 15.04 13.76 17.76
CA ASP A 22 15.77 12.56 17.31
C ASP A 22 14.99 11.91 16.18
N GLN A 23 15.35 12.20 14.93
CA GLN A 23 14.61 11.78 13.75
C GLN A 23 14.60 10.25 13.58
N PHE A 24 15.66 9.58 14.04
CA PHE A 24 15.85 8.15 13.81
C PHE A 24 15.83 7.33 15.10
N TYR A 25 15.49 7.94 16.23
CA TYR A 25 15.47 7.29 17.55
C TYR A 25 16.78 6.55 17.89
N ASN A 26 17.90 7.12 17.46
CA ASN A 26 19.24 6.54 17.60
C ASN A 26 20.16 7.31 18.58
N GLY A 27 19.60 8.23 19.37
CA GLY A 27 20.31 9.09 20.29
C GLY A 27 20.96 10.35 19.66
N ASN A 28 20.80 10.54 18.34
CA ASN A 28 21.38 11.68 17.60
C ASN A 28 20.43 12.87 17.62
N ILE A 29 20.28 13.46 18.77
CA ILE A 29 19.37 14.60 19.01
C ILE A 29 19.90 15.84 18.27
N LYS A 30 19.04 16.46 17.46
CA LYS A 30 19.34 17.73 16.76
C LYS A 30 18.30 18.78 17.09
N VAL A 31 18.73 20.04 17.07
CA VAL A 31 17.85 21.20 17.15
C VAL A 31 17.56 21.65 15.71
N GLU A 32 16.30 21.58 15.32
CA GLU A 32 15.84 21.93 13.97
C GLU A 32 14.78 23.05 14.05
N ARG A 33 14.47 23.65 12.91
CA ARG A 33 13.37 24.62 12.80
C ARG A 33 12.04 23.89 12.77
N ALA A 34 11.06 24.37 13.51
CA ALA A 34 9.71 23.85 13.45
C ALA A 34 9.07 24.10 12.10
N ALA A 35 8.19 23.17 11.65
CA ALA A 35 7.43 23.31 10.43
C ALA A 35 6.00 22.76 10.60
N ILE A 36 5.06 23.38 9.90
CA ILE A 36 3.67 22.93 9.81
C ILE A 36 3.37 22.61 8.36
N VAL A 37 2.90 21.38 8.11
CA VAL A 37 2.46 20.94 6.78
C VAL A 37 0.93 20.81 6.78
N LEU A 38 0.25 21.57 5.91
CA LEU A 38 -1.17 21.38 5.66
C LEU A 38 -1.37 20.23 4.68
N ARG A 39 -1.93 19.13 5.16
CA ARG A 39 -2.23 17.94 4.36
C ARG A 39 -3.70 17.91 3.94
N LEU A 40 -3.96 17.47 2.71
CA LEU A 40 -5.29 17.36 2.14
C LEU A 40 -5.58 15.90 1.75
N ALA A 41 -6.77 15.43 2.10
CA ALA A 41 -7.36 14.19 1.64
C ALA A 41 -8.88 14.34 1.55
N LYS A 42 -9.57 13.51 0.74
CA LYS A 42 -11.03 13.52 0.69
C LYS A 42 -11.64 13.22 2.08
N THR A 43 -11.01 12.32 2.82
CA THR A 43 -11.32 12.02 4.21
C THR A 43 -10.11 11.44 4.93
N TRP A 44 -10.10 11.52 6.25
CA TRP A 44 -9.10 10.93 7.13
C TRP A 44 -9.63 9.72 7.90
N PHE A 45 -10.78 9.16 7.52
CA PHE A 45 -11.25 7.91 8.09
C PHE A 45 -10.29 6.77 7.75
N ARG A 46 -9.92 6.02 8.78
CA ARG A 46 -8.94 4.94 8.75
C ARG A 46 -9.60 3.65 9.24
N ILE A 47 -8.99 2.52 8.96
CA ILE A 47 -9.46 1.23 9.49
C ILE A 47 -9.53 1.29 11.02
N GLY A 48 -8.51 1.82 11.69
CA GLY A 48 -8.45 1.99 13.15
C GLY A 48 -9.59 2.83 13.71
N SER A 49 -10.14 3.80 12.95
CA SER A 49 -11.30 4.58 13.38
C SER A 49 -12.53 3.70 13.63
N LEU A 50 -12.80 2.72 12.75
CA LEU A 50 -13.93 1.79 12.92
C LEU A 50 -13.60 0.70 13.94
N GLU A 51 -12.35 0.24 13.99
CA GLU A 51 -11.87 -0.74 14.96
C GLU A 51 -12.09 -0.22 16.39
N MET A 52 -11.75 1.04 16.65
CA MET A 52 -11.93 1.67 17.98
C MET A 52 -13.39 1.73 18.40
N LEU A 53 -14.30 2.11 17.49
CA LEU A 53 -15.75 2.13 17.80
C LEU A 53 -16.27 0.74 18.17
N THR A 54 -15.78 -0.30 17.51
CA THR A 54 -16.17 -1.69 17.81
C THR A 54 -15.61 -2.17 19.14
N VAL A 55 -14.33 -1.87 19.43
CA VAL A 55 -13.70 -2.23 20.72
C VAL A 55 -14.42 -1.55 21.89
N ASN A 56 -14.83 -0.30 21.72
CA ASN A 56 -15.59 0.45 22.72
C ASN A 56 -17.08 0.05 22.79
N SER A 57 -17.52 -0.91 21.97
CA SER A 57 -18.95 -1.32 21.91
C SER A 57 -19.91 -0.20 21.51
N GLU A 58 -19.44 0.81 20.76
CA GLU A 58 -20.22 1.96 20.28
C GLU A 58 -20.94 1.63 18.96
N THR A 59 -21.79 0.58 18.98
CA THR A 59 -22.40 0.00 17.76
C THR A 59 -23.25 1.00 16.97
N GLU A 60 -24.05 1.84 17.64
CA GLU A 60 -24.89 2.84 16.96
C GLU A 60 -24.03 3.93 16.29
N LEU A 61 -22.95 4.36 16.94
CA LEU A 61 -22.01 5.31 16.35
C LEU A 61 -21.23 4.67 15.19
N LEU A 62 -20.83 3.42 15.32
CA LEU A 62 -20.22 2.66 14.23
C LEU A 62 -21.15 2.61 13.00
N LYS A 63 -22.43 2.26 13.22
CA LYS A 63 -23.42 2.21 12.15
C LYS A 63 -23.59 3.55 11.45
N SER A 64 -23.84 4.60 12.21
CA SER A 64 -24.02 5.96 11.63
C SER A 64 -22.76 6.47 10.93
N THR A 65 -21.57 6.15 11.43
CA THR A 65 -20.29 6.49 10.81
C THR A 65 -20.12 5.76 9.47
N VAL A 66 -20.40 4.45 9.41
CA VAL A 66 -20.28 3.68 8.17
C VAL A 66 -21.30 4.13 7.13
N GLU A 67 -22.54 4.40 7.54
CA GLU A 67 -23.57 4.99 6.65
C GLU A 67 -23.14 6.35 6.10
N PHE A 68 -22.57 7.21 6.94
CA PHE A 68 -22.01 8.49 6.52
C PHE A 68 -20.88 8.29 5.49
N ILE A 69 -19.97 7.36 5.73
CA ILE A 69 -18.84 7.05 4.83
C ILE A 69 -19.35 6.57 3.47
N ILE A 70 -20.29 5.64 3.44
CA ILE A 70 -20.88 5.14 2.17
C ILE A 70 -21.49 6.29 1.38
N ARG A 71 -22.37 7.08 2.01
CA ARG A 71 -23.08 8.17 1.33
C ARG A 71 -22.17 9.24 0.74
N ASN A 72 -21.08 9.56 1.40
CA ASN A 72 -20.25 10.71 1.03
C ASN A 72 -19.02 10.34 0.20
N TYR A 73 -18.58 9.09 0.22
CA TYR A 73 -17.30 8.70 -0.37
C TYR A 73 -17.37 7.49 -1.29
N PHE A 74 -18.49 6.75 -1.31
CA PHE A 74 -18.68 5.56 -2.16
C PHE A 74 -19.97 5.69 -2.97
N GLU A 75 -19.98 6.68 -3.86
CA GLU A 75 -21.16 7.07 -4.66
C GLU A 75 -21.76 5.94 -5.51
N THR A 76 -20.96 4.94 -5.85
CA THR A 76 -21.39 3.75 -6.61
C THR A 76 -22.17 2.74 -5.77
N ILE A 77 -22.16 2.88 -4.45
CA ILE A 77 -22.84 1.95 -3.53
C ILE A 77 -24.18 2.54 -3.13
N ASP A 78 -25.27 1.85 -3.46
CA ASP A 78 -26.59 2.23 -2.94
C ASP A 78 -26.65 1.95 -1.43
N HIS A 79 -26.65 3.01 -0.64
CA HIS A 79 -26.68 2.94 0.82
C HIS A 79 -27.99 2.34 1.38
N LYS A 80 -29.03 2.17 0.55
CA LYS A 80 -30.30 1.52 0.91
C LYS A 80 -30.27 0.01 0.65
N ASP A 81 -29.30 -0.48 -0.10
CA ASP A 81 -29.13 -1.90 -0.32
C ASP A 81 -28.79 -2.62 0.99
N THR A 82 -29.43 -3.76 1.23
CA THR A 82 -29.16 -4.61 2.39
C THR A 82 -27.73 -5.13 2.44
N ASP A 83 -27.06 -5.25 1.30
CA ASP A 83 -25.69 -5.71 1.17
C ASP A 83 -24.66 -4.57 0.97
N CYS A 84 -25.07 -3.30 1.21
CA CYS A 84 -24.18 -2.12 1.05
C CYS A 84 -22.89 -2.23 1.87
N LEU A 85 -22.92 -2.85 3.05
CA LEU A 85 -21.73 -3.09 3.87
C LEU A 85 -20.78 -4.09 3.24
N LEU A 86 -21.28 -5.12 2.57
CA LEU A 86 -20.46 -6.07 1.83
C LEU A 86 -19.84 -5.42 0.60
N ALA A 87 -20.62 -4.59 -0.10
CA ALA A 87 -20.13 -3.83 -1.25
C ALA A 87 -19.01 -2.87 -0.83
N LEU A 88 -19.18 -2.14 0.29
CA LEU A 88 -18.15 -1.29 0.88
C LEU A 88 -16.87 -2.10 1.18
N PHE A 89 -17.01 -3.21 1.89
CA PHE A 89 -15.87 -4.05 2.26
C PHE A 89 -15.15 -4.58 1.03
N GLN A 90 -15.89 -5.04 0.03
CA GLN A 90 -15.33 -5.53 -1.23
C GLN A 90 -14.55 -4.44 -1.97
N GLU A 91 -15.11 -3.23 -2.08
CA GLU A 91 -14.44 -2.10 -2.74
C GLU A 91 -13.13 -1.75 -2.03
N ILE A 92 -13.13 -1.70 -0.68
CA ILE A 92 -11.90 -1.43 0.11
C ILE A 92 -10.87 -2.55 -0.08
N VAL A 93 -11.29 -3.83 -0.11
CA VAL A 93 -10.38 -4.96 -0.37
C VAL A 93 -9.71 -4.83 -1.73
N HIS A 94 -10.47 -4.55 -2.78
CA HIS A 94 -9.96 -4.39 -4.14
C HIS A 94 -9.03 -3.17 -4.26
N ALA A 95 -9.43 -2.03 -3.71
CA ALA A 95 -8.65 -0.80 -3.78
C ALA A 95 -7.34 -0.91 -2.97
N THR A 96 -7.37 -1.56 -1.81
CA THR A 96 -6.17 -1.81 -0.99
C THR A 96 -5.20 -2.76 -1.70
N ALA A 97 -5.69 -3.83 -2.32
CA ALA A 97 -4.85 -4.75 -3.09
C ALA A 97 -4.12 -4.02 -4.23
N ARG A 98 -4.82 -3.16 -4.97
CA ARG A 98 -4.22 -2.32 -6.02
C ARG A 98 -3.21 -1.33 -5.46
N LEU A 99 -3.52 -0.65 -4.36
CA LEU A 99 -2.61 0.31 -3.74
C LEU A 99 -1.29 -0.34 -3.34
N ILE A 100 -1.35 -1.50 -2.68
CA ILE A 100 -0.15 -2.20 -2.23
C ILE A 100 0.65 -2.74 -3.42
N ALA A 101 -0.01 -3.26 -4.46
CA ALA A 101 0.66 -3.66 -5.70
C ALA A 101 1.40 -2.47 -6.36
N GLN A 102 0.79 -1.28 -6.34
CA GLN A 102 1.43 -0.05 -6.82
C GLN A 102 2.63 0.35 -5.96
N TRP A 103 2.56 0.24 -4.62
CA TRP A 103 3.72 0.47 -3.75
C TRP A 103 4.87 -0.46 -4.10
N GLN A 104 4.57 -1.76 -4.22
CA GLN A 104 5.57 -2.77 -4.59
C GLN A 104 6.20 -2.45 -5.95
N SER A 105 5.41 -2.02 -6.93
CA SER A 105 5.91 -1.75 -8.28
C SER A 105 6.90 -0.59 -8.38
N VAL A 106 6.92 0.31 -7.40
CA VAL A 106 7.83 1.48 -7.36
C VAL A 106 8.87 1.40 -6.24
N GLY A 107 8.95 0.27 -5.53
CA GLY A 107 9.90 0.08 -4.43
C GLY A 107 9.57 0.90 -3.19
N PHE A 108 8.31 1.32 -3.02
CA PHE A 108 7.88 2.11 -1.87
C PHE A 108 7.62 1.22 -0.65
N THR A 109 8.20 1.60 0.48
CA THR A 109 7.95 0.98 1.79
C THR A 109 7.40 2.01 2.74
N HIS A 110 6.19 1.79 3.23
CA HIS A 110 5.48 2.73 4.12
C HIS A 110 6.13 2.82 5.51
N GLY A 111 6.64 1.71 6.01
CA GLY A 111 7.35 1.62 7.30
C GLY A 111 6.48 1.57 8.55
N VAL A 112 5.20 1.93 8.50
CA VAL A 112 4.24 1.81 9.62
C VAL A 112 2.85 1.46 9.08
N CYS A 113 2.68 0.22 8.63
CA CYS A 113 1.43 -0.27 8.02
C CYS A 113 0.41 -0.79 9.06
N ASN A 114 0.16 -0.05 10.16
CA ASN A 114 -0.89 -0.40 11.11
C ASN A 114 -2.27 0.10 10.64
N THR A 115 -3.35 -0.28 11.34
CA THR A 115 -4.73 0.10 10.99
C THR A 115 -5.00 1.60 11.02
N ASP A 116 -4.21 2.36 11.80
CA ASP A 116 -4.33 3.82 11.86
C ASP A 116 -3.70 4.53 10.65
N ASN A 117 -2.91 3.82 9.86
CA ASN A 117 -2.25 4.34 8.67
C ASN A 117 -2.84 3.78 7.36
N PHE A 118 -3.97 3.07 7.46
CA PHE A 118 -4.75 2.58 6.32
C PHE A 118 -6.04 3.36 6.16
N SER A 119 -6.08 4.20 5.12
CA SER A 119 -7.27 4.95 4.74
C SER A 119 -8.37 4.02 4.21
N LEU A 120 -9.62 4.28 4.61
CA LEU A 120 -10.79 3.58 4.05
C LEU A 120 -10.98 3.87 2.54
N LEU A 121 -10.38 4.93 2.02
CA LEU A 121 -10.36 5.22 0.58
C LEU A 121 -9.15 4.64 -0.15
N SER A 122 -8.36 3.78 0.52
CA SER A 122 -7.15 3.17 -0.03
C SER A 122 -6.22 4.20 -0.71
N ILE A 123 -5.97 5.32 -0.02
CA ILE A 123 -4.95 6.29 -0.39
C ILE A 123 -3.78 6.19 0.59
N THR A 124 -2.57 6.46 0.11
CA THR A 124 -1.38 6.53 0.97
C THR A 124 -1.47 7.76 1.88
N ILE A 125 -1.40 7.54 3.18
CA ILE A 125 -1.43 8.58 4.21
C ILE A 125 -0.29 8.35 5.21
N ASP A 126 -0.02 9.38 6.00
CA ASP A 126 0.88 9.32 7.16
C ASP A 126 2.31 8.89 6.80
N TYR A 127 2.97 9.74 6.00
CA TYR A 127 4.37 9.58 5.61
C TYR A 127 5.30 9.85 6.78
N GLY A 128 5.42 8.87 7.69
CA GLY A 128 6.39 8.84 8.78
C GLY A 128 7.74 8.32 8.30
N PRO A 129 8.23 7.19 8.82
CA PRO A 129 9.50 6.60 8.39
C PRO A 129 9.34 5.79 7.10
N PHE A 130 8.87 6.43 6.01
CA PHE A 130 8.77 5.78 4.71
C PHE A 130 10.10 5.81 3.97
N GLY A 131 10.26 4.95 2.97
CA GLY A 131 11.41 4.96 2.08
C GLY A 131 11.10 4.34 0.72
N PHE A 132 12.01 4.54 -0.20
CA PHE A 132 12.06 3.83 -1.48
C PHE A 132 13.30 2.95 -1.50
N LEU A 133 13.21 1.81 -2.17
CA LEU A 133 14.36 0.95 -2.37
C LEU A 133 15.42 1.68 -3.23
N GLU A 134 16.66 1.72 -2.73
CA GLU A 134 17.82 2.01 -3.54
C GLU A 134 18.18 0.73 -4.32
N SER A 135 18.79 -0.25 -3.70
CA SER A 135 18.90 -1.60 -4.25
C SER A 135 17.68 -2.44 -3.92
N TYR A 136 17.38 -3.43 -4.77
CA TYR A 136 16.30 -4.36 -4.45
C TYR A 136 16.65 -5.19 -3.22
N ASP A 137 15.92 -4.94 -2.15
CA ASP A 137 16.01 -5.68 -0.89
C ASP A 137 14.60 -5.95 -0.35
N PRO A 138 14.11 -7.21 -0.40
CA PRO A 138 12.80 -7.57 0.12
C PRO A 138 12.67 -7.33 1.63
N ASN A 139 13.78 -7.30 2.37
CA ASN A 139 13.81 -7.11 3.82
C ASN A 139 13.99 -5.63 4.22
N PHE A 140 14.00 -4.71 3.28
CA PHE A 140 14.17 -3.29 3.56
C PHE A 140 13.11 -2.76 4.53
N VAL A 141 13.56 -2.16 5.64
CA VAL A 141 12.75 -1.56 6.70
C VAL A 141 13.19 -0.11 6.92
N PRO A 142 12.42 0.89 6.48
CA PRO A 142 12.78 2.28 6.69
C PRO A 142 12.53 2.77 8.14
N ASN A 143 11.79 2.01 8.92
CA ASN A 143 11.43 2.34 10.30
C ASN A 143 12.45 1.74 11.28
N THR A 144 13.28 2.59 11.87
CA THR A 144 14.31 2.18 12.83
C THR A 144 13.77 1.64 14.16
N SER A 145 12.46 1.76 14.42
CA SER A 145 11.78 1.20 15.59
C SER A 145 11.09 -0.15 15.30
N ASP A 146 11.23 -0.67 14.09
CA ASP A 146 10.66 -1.96 13.67
C ASP A 146 11.75 -3.03 13.63
N ASP A 147 12.22 -3.44 14.81
CA ASP A 147 13.33 -4.39 14.97
C ASP A 147 13.02 -5.78 14.39
N GLU A 148 11.73 -6.16 14.33
CA GLU A 148 11.28 -7.43 13.79
C GLU A 148 11.03 -7.41 12.28
N GLY A 149 11.14 -6.26 11.63
CA GLY A 149 10.86 -6.11 10.21
C GLY A 149 9.40 -6.38 9.82
N ARG A 150 8.48 -6.16 10.76
CA ARG A 150 7.04 -6.38 10.55
C ARG A 150 6.53 -5.64 9.31
N TYR A 151 7.01 -4.44 9.08
CA TYR A 151 6.60 -3.55 8.00
C TYR A 151 7.66 -3.45 6.88
N SER A 152 8.46 -4.52 6.70
CA SER A 152 9.41 -4.61 5.59
C SER A 152 8.70 -4.55 4.23
N TYR A 153 9.45 -4.23 3.18
CA TYR A 153 8.93 -4.13 1.82
C TYR A 153 8.15 -5.39 1.40
N ALA A 154 8.72 -6.58 1.59
CA ALA A 154 8.08 -7.83 1.20
C ALA A 154 6.84 -8.18 2.05
N ASN A 155 6.76 -7.70 3.30
CA ASN A 155 5.65 -8.01 4.19
C ASN A 155 4.42 -7.12 3.96
N GLN A 156 4.51 -6.03 3.19
CA GLN A 156 3.39 -5.10 3.00
C GLN A 156 2.10 -5.77 2.50
N PRO A 157 2.12 -6.73 1.55
CA PRO A 157 0.91 -7.43 1.12
C PRO A 157 0.22 -8.20 2.25
N ASP A 158 0.97 -8.91 3.08
CA ASP A 158 0.43 -9.70 4.19
C ASP A 158 -0.12 -8.80 5.30
N ILE A 159 0.55 -7.69 5.57
CA ILE A 159 0.05 -6.67 6.50
C ILE A 159 -1.23 -6.01 5.95
N GLY A 160 -1.34 -5.81 4.65
CA GLY A 160 -2.59 -5.38 4.01
C GLY A 160 -3.74 -6.35 4.28
N ALA A 161 -3.52 -7.65 4.09
CA ALA A 161 -4.49 -8.68 4.40
C ALA A 161 -4.87 -8.68 5.90
N PHE A 162 -3.88 -8.53 6.78
CA PHE A 162 -4.10 -8.41 8.23
C PHE A 162 -5.00 -7.21 8.56
N ASN A 163 -4.71 -6.03 8.03
CA ASN A 163 -5.50 -4.82 8.30
C ASN A 163 -6.92 -4.92 7.71
N LEU A 164 -7.09 -5.52 6.54
CA LEU A 164 -8.41 -5.81 5.97
C LEU A 164 -9.20 -6.81 6.84
N ASN A 165 -8.54 -7.78 7.46
CA ASN A 165 -9.20 -8.65 8.43
C ASN A 165 -9.63 -7.88 9.69
N LYS A 166 -8.84 -6.92 10.14
CA LYS A 166 -9.23 -6.01 11.25
C LYS A 166 -10.46 -5.19 10.88
N LEU A 167 -10.52 -4.64 9.66
CA LEU A 167 -11.72 -3.97 9.16
C LEU A 167 -12.94 -4.92 9.12
N ARG A 168 -12.76 -6.15 8.62
CA ARG A 168 -13.83 -7.15 8.62
C ARG A 168 -14.37 -7.40 10.02
N ILE A 169 -13.48 -7.56 11.01
CA ILE A 169 -13.85 -7.77 12.41
C ILE A 169 -14.60 -6.54 12.96
N ALA A 170 -14.13 -5.34 12.66
CA ALA A 170 -14.77 -4.09 13.06
C ALA A 170 -16.21 -3.96 12.52
N LEU A 171 -16.49 -4.50 11.34
CA LEU A 171 -17.82 -4.47 10.73
C LEU A 171 -18.76 -5.60 11.23
N LEU A 172 -18.26 -6.65 11.90
CA LEU A 172 -19.09 -7.79 12.35
C LEU A 172 -20.34 -7.42 13.15
N PRO A 173 -20.31 -6.43 14.07
CA PRO A 173 -21.50 -6.05 14.81
C PRO A 173 -22.67 -5.58 13.94
N LEU A 174 -22.39 -5.13 12.72
CA LEU A 174 -23.38 -4.62 11.76
C LEU A 174 -23.82 -5.66 10.73
N LEU A 175 -23.17 -6.83 10.69
CA LEU A 175 -23.41 -7.86 9.69
C LEU A 175 -24.26 -9.01 10.23
N THR A 176 -25.17 -9.53 9.40
CA THR A 176 -25.83 -10.81 9.66
C THR A 176 -24.82 -11.96 9.58
N LYS A 177 -25.17 -13.13 10.17
CA LYS A 177 -24.33 -14.34 10.09
C LYS A 177 -24.01 -14.76 8.66
N LYS A 178 -24.94 -14.56 7.70
CA LYS A 178 -24.73 -14.84 6.28
C LYS A 178 -23.71 -13.86 5.68
N GLN A 179 -23.89 -12.58 5.93
CA GLN A 179 -22.99 -11.53 5.44
C GLN A 179 -21.59 -11.65 6.04
N ALA A 180 -21.45 -12.03 7.31
CA ALA A 180 -20.14 -12.29 7.91
C ALA A 180 -19.35 -13.41 7.21
N LYS A 181 -20.03 -14.47 6.74
CA LYS A 181 -19.43 -15.51 5.91
C LYS A 181 -19.01 -14.98 4.53
N GLN A 182 -19.85 -14.17 3.90
CA GLN A 182 -19.55 -13.55 2.61
C GLN A 182 -18.35 -12.59 2.72
N ALA A 183 -18.28 -11.78 3.78
CA ALA A 183 -17.12 -10.91 4.05
C ALA A 183 -15.83 -11.73 4.21
N SER A 184 -15.88 -12.90 4.84
CA SER A 184 -14.71 -13.80 4.90
C SER A 184 -14.29 -14.33 3.53
N THR A 185 -15.26 -14.60 2.65
CA THR A 185 -14.97 -15.03 1.26
C THR A 185 -14.36 -13.89 0.45
N ILE A 186 -14.86 -12.66 0.59
CA ILE A 186 -14.30 -11.47 -0.05
C ILE A 186 -12.83 -11.28 0.37
N LEU A 187 -12.53 -11.37 1.66
CA LEU A 187 -11.17 -11.24 2.16
C LEU A 187 -10.23 -12.30 1.58
N LYS A 188 -10.67 -13.55 1.44
CA LYS A 188 -9.86 -14.63 0.83
C LYS A 188 -9.48 -14.33 -0.61
N GLY A 189 -10.26 -13.52 -1.32
CA GLY A 189 -9.95 -13.07 -2.69
C GLY A 189 -8.81 -12.05 -2.77
N TYR A 190 -8.44 -11.40 -1.65
CA TYR A 190 -7.43 -10.34 -1.63
C TYR A 190 -6.10 -10.75 -2.27
N ALA A 191 -5.55 -11.89 -1.90
CA ALA A 191 -4.24 -12.36 -2.40
C ALA A 191 -4.24 -12.53 -3.92
N GLY A 192 -5.31 -13.08 -4.49
CA GLY A 192 -5.46 -13.23 -5.93
C GLY A 192 -5.54 -11.89 -6.66
N ILE A 193 -6.29 -10.93 -6.10
CA ILE A 193 -6.41 -9.58 -6.65
C ILE A 193 -5.05 -8.87 -6.61
N TYR A 194 -4.38 -8.90 -5.45
CA TYR A 194 -3.06 -8.33 -5.29
C TYR A 194 -2.06 -8.91 -6.31
N LYS A 195 -1.98 -10.24 -6.40
CA LYS A 195 -1.09 -10.94 -7.32
C LYS A 195 -1.34 -10.53 -8.78
N SER A 196 -2.60 -10.47 -9.19
CA SER A 196 -2.98 -10.05 -10.53
C SER A 196 -2.53 -8.62 -10.83
N GLU A 197 -2.80 -7.66 -9.93
CA GLU A 197 -2.40 -6.28 -10.11
C GLU A 197 -0.87 -6.11 -10.07
N TYR A 198 -0.18 -6.82 -9.18
CA TYR A 198 1.27 -6.85 -9.08
C TYR A 198 1.90 -7.32 -10.40
N MET A 199 1.46 -8.46 -10.93
CA MET A 199 1.98 -9.00 -12.18
C MET A 199 1.74 -8.06 -13.36
N LYS A 200 0.54 -7.49 -13.48
CA LYS A 200 0.24 -6.48 -14.53
C LYS A 200 1.21 -5.29 -14.47
N LEU A 201 1.51 -4.79 -13.27
CA LEU A 201 2.40 -3.66 -13.10
C LEU A 201 3.85 -4.02 -13.47
N PHE A 202 4.37 -5.17 -13.04
CA PHE A 202 5.72 -5.60 -13.37
C PHE A 202 5.86 -5.92 -14.86
N MET A 203 4.92 -6.64 -15.45
CA MET A 203 4.93 -6.92 -16.89
C MET A 203 4.90 -5.62 -17.71
N LYS A 204 4.10 -4.63 -17.27
CA LYS A 204 4.09 -3.30 -17.90
C LYS A 204 5.44 -2.58 -17.78
N LYS A 205 6.11 -2.65 -16.62
CA LYS A 205 7.46 -2.10 -16.41
C LYS A 205 8.50 -2.74 -17.34
N LEU A 206 8.30 -4.00 -17.68
CA LEU A 206 9.16 -4.78 -18.57
C LEU A 206 8.81 -4.61 -20.06
N GLY A 207 7.82 -3.76 -20.39
CA GLY A 207 7.45 -3.45 -21.76
C GLY A 207 6.51 -4.45 -22.44
N PHE A 208 5.96 -5.41 -21.71
CA PHE A 208 4.97 -6.34 -22.28
C PHE A 208 3.65 -5.61 -22.59
N LYS A 209 3.08 -5.90 -23.75
CA LYS A 209 1.89 -5.19 -24.28
C LYS A 209 0.55 -5.86 -23.92
N CYS A 210 0.53 -7.17 -23.72
CA CYS A 210 -0.69 -7.92 -23.37
C CYS A 210 -0.67 -8.22 -21.87
N LEU A 211 -1.58 -7.60 -21.11
CA LEU A 211 -1.55 -7.59 -19.65
C LEU A 211 -2.83 -8.15 -19.01
N ASP A 212 -3.78 -8.63 -19.80
CA ASP A 212 -5.06 -9.13 -19.28
C ASP A 212 -4.91 -10.52 -18.64
N THR A 213 -3.93 -11.29 -19.11
CA THR A 213 -3.59 -12.62 -18.57
C THR A 213 -2.07 -12.75 -18.50
N TYR A 214 -1.58 -13.47 -17.52
CA TYR A 214 -0.17 -13.85 -17.39
C TYR A 214 -0.08 -15.35 -17.10
N SER A 215 1.03 -15.95 -17.51
CA SER A 215 1.33 -17.38 -17.34
C SER A 215 2.21 -17.62 -16.10
N GLU A 216 2.39 -18.88 -15.74
CA GLU A 216 3.37 -19.27 -14.71
C GLU A 216 4.81 -18.91 -15.13
N ASP A 217 5.11 -18.96 -16.44
CA ASP A 217 6.42 -18.56 -16.97
C ASP A 217 6.67 -17.06 -16.76
N ASP A 218 5.64 -16.23 -16.92
CA ASP A 218 5.74 -14.78 -16.65
C ASP A 218 6.02 -14.51 -15.17
N GLU A 219 5.36 -15.24 -14.26
CA GLU A 219 5.61 -15.14 -12.83
C GLU A 219 7.05 -15.53 -12.50
N GLN A 220 7.52 -16.65 -13.06
CA GLN A 220 8.87 -17.13 -12.85
C GLN A 220 9.90 -16.14 -13.41
N PHE A 221 9.63 -15.54 -14.56
CA PHE A 221 10.49 -14.53 -15.16
C PHE A 221 10.66 -13.31 -14.24
N VAL A 222 9.55 -12.74 -13.73
CA VAL A 222 9.61 -11.62 -12.78
C VAL A 222 10.35 -12.01 -11.51
N ALA A 223 10.11 -13.22 -10.98
CA ALA A 223 10.77 -13.70 -9.76
C ALA A 223 12.29 -13.87 -9.96
N ILE A 224 12.73 -14.40 -11.10
CA ILE A 224 14.15 -14.54 -11.44
C ILE A 224 14.81 -13.17 -11.58
N LEU A 225 14.19 -12.23 -12.28
CA LEU A 225 14.70 -10.87 -12.41
C LEU A 225 14.92 -10.22 -11.04
N LEU A 226 13.91 -10.27 -10.19
CA LEU A 226 14.01 -9.69 -8.84
C LEU A 226 15.07 -10.41 -8.00
N LYS A 227 15.22 -11.72 -8.15
CA LYS A 227 16.29 -12.47 -7.48
C LYS A 227 17.69 -12.06 -7.95
N ILE A 228 17.88 -11.86 -9.26
CA ILE A 228 19.13 -11.33 -9.80
C ILE A 228 19.41 -9.94 -9.23
N MET A 229 18.41 -9.06 -9.18
CA MET A 229 18.53 -7.71 -8.60
C MET A 229 18.92 -7.76 -7.11
N GLU A 230 18.35 -8.70 -6.34
CA GLU A 230 18.71 -8.92 -4.94
C GLU A 230 20.16 -9.35 -4.79
N ASP A 231 20.59 -10.37 -5.56
CA ASP A 231 21.92 -10.96 -5.49
C ASP A 231 23.01 -9.98 -5.93
N THR A 232 22.73 -9.15 -6.92
CA THR A 232 23.65 -8.13 -7.46
C THR A 232 23.55 -6.78 -6.76
N LYS A 233 22.56 -6.61 -5.88
CA LYS A 233 22.20 -5.32 -5.26
C LYS A 233 21.98 -4.22 -6.28
N ALA A 234 21.35 -4.57 -7.41
CA ALA A 234 21.05 -3.62 -8.48
C ALA A 234 20.10 -2.53 -7.98
N ASP A 235 20.33 -1.28 -8.42
CA ASP A 235 19.43 -0.16 -8.14
C ASP A 235 18.04 -0.45 -8.69
N PHE A 236 17.03 -0.40 -7.80
CA PHE A 236 15.67 -0.78 -8.16
C PHE A 236 15.07 0.11 -9.24
N THR A 237 15.26 1.41 -9.13
CA THR A 237 14.68 2.38 -10.07
C THR A 237 15.45 2.42 -11.38
N MET A 238 16.80 2.47 -11.30
CA MET A 238 17.64 2.62 -12.47
C MET A 238 17.64 1.38 -13.36
N THR A 239 17.57 0.18 -12.80
CA THR A 239 17.44 -1.06 -13.59
C THR A 239 16.28 -0.99 -14.58
N PHE A 240 15.08 -0.60 -14.12
CA PHE A 240 13.92 -0.50 -15.02
C PHE A 240 14.02 0.70 -15.98
N ARG A 241 14.72 1.77 -15.62
CA ARG A 241 14.97 2.90 -16.52
C ARG A 241 15.94 2.52 -17.63
N GLU A 242 17.03 1.87 -17.31
CA GLU A 242 18.01 1.38 -18.28
C GLU A 242 17.38 0.38 -19.24
N LEU A 243 16.57 -0.57 -18.75
CA LEU A 243 15.81 -1.49 -19.61
C LEU A 243 14.91 -0.76 -20.61
N SER A 244 14.37 0.41 -20.26
CA SER A 244 13.52 1.20 -21.18
C SER A 244 14.31 1.95 -22.27
N GLU A 245 15.62 2.11 -22.10
CA GLU A 245 16.51 2.84 -23.02
C GLU A 245 17.33 1.91 -23.91
N LEU A 246 17.44 0.61 -23.56
CA LEU A 246 18.20 -0.37 -24.34
C LEU A 246 17.58 -0.63 -25.71
N THR A 247 18.43 -0.58 -26.75
CA THR A 247 18.05 -0.99 -28.10
C THR A 247 18.35 -2.47 -28.34
N LEU A 248 17.67 -3.08 -29.31
CA LEU A 248 17.93 -4.49 -29.69
C LEU A 248 19.38 -4.72 -30.07
N ASP A 249 20.01 -3.79 -30.81
CA ASP A 249 21.42 -3.88 -31.23
C ASP A 249 22.37 -3.92 -30.03
N GLN A 250 22.08 -3.14 -28.98
CA GLN A 250 22.86 -3.12 -27.72
C GLN A 250 22.74 -4.46 -26.98
N ILE A 251 21.53 -5.01 -26.91
CA ILE A 251 21.27 -6.32 -26.28
C ILE A 251 22.02 -7.42 -27.04
N GLU A 252 21.93 -7.44 -28.37
CA GLU A 252 22.66 -8.45 -29.20
C GLU A 252 24.17 -8.34 -29.06
N LEU A 253 24.68 -7.11 -28.92
CA LEU A 253 26.15 -6.88 -28.75
C LEU A 253 26.61 -7.43 -27.37
N SER A 254 25.84 -7.19 -26.31
CA SER A 254 26.16 -7.70 -24.98
C SER A 254 26.17 -9.24 -24.93
N ILE A 255 25.20 -9.89 -25.55
CA ILE A 255 25.12 -11.37 -25.64
C ILE A 255 26.34 -11.95 -26.42
N LYS A 256 26.86 -11.22 -27.43
CA LYS A 256 28.02 -11.66 -28.22
C LYS A 256 29.34 -11.48 -27.46
N GLN A 257 29.44 -10.56 -26.52
CA GLN A 257 30.64 -10.30 -25.73
C GLN A 257 30.81 -11.28 -24.55
N GLU A 258 29.73 -11.93 -24.09
CA GLU A 258 29.76 -12.93 -23.03
C GLU A 258 30.03 -14.36 -23.53
N LYS A 259 30.14 -14.58 -24.83
CA LYS A 259 30.55 -15.85 -25.47
C LYS A 259 32.01 -15.88 -25.85
#